data_5d6b3ddc7130f4f1a67370c70bcbc8de
#
_entry.id   5d6b3ddc7130f4f1a67370c70bcbc8de
#
_cell.length_a   1.000
_cell.length_b   1.000
_cell.length_c   1.000
_cell.angle_alpha   90.00
_cell.angle_beta   90.00
_cell.angle_gamma   90.00
#
_symmetry.space_group_name_H-M   'P 1'
#
loop_
_entity.id
_entity.type
_entity.pdbx_description
1 polymer ?
#
loop_
_entity_poly.entity_id
_entity_poly.type
_entity_poly.pdbx_seq_one_letter_code
_entity_poly.pdbx_strand_id
1 'polypeptide(L)'
;MIKLYPEICFQNIIGFGGAFTESAGYVYSQMSDTDKNKFLQMYFEDNCYNLGRLHIQSCDFALGNYCYEEDPSDLNLVKFTLKRDEKYIIPLVQDAVKINPNMRFIASPWSPPAFMKTNGDMNNGGKLKREYYQMWADMISEYVYLYRNAYGIYIDRLTVQNEPNATQKWDSCLFTAEEEADLACNYLRRSLNKLNLNDVKILCYDHNKDKILERANSIFYMKTQWM
;
A
#
# COMPACT_ATOMS: atom_id res chain seq x y z
N MET A 1 31.34 15.17 17.47
CA MET A 1 31.70 15.62 16.10
C MET A 1 31.30 14.56 15.11
N ILE A 2 30.50 14.90 14.12
CA ILE A 2 30.12 13.98 13.02
C ILE A 2 31.15 14.17 11.90
N LYS A 3 31.75 13.06 11.42
CA LYS A 3 32.65 13.07 10.27
C LYS A 3 31.89 12.56 9.04
N LEU A 4 31.99 13.29 7.94
CA LEU A 4 31.42 12.88 6.64
C LEU A 4 32.59 12.46 5.72
N TYR A 5 32.34 11.39 4.98
CA TYR A 5 33.28 10.83 4.01
C TYR A 5 32.56 10.74 2.65
N PRO A 6 32.47 11.86 1.90
CA PRO A 6 31.71 11.94 0.65
C PRO A 6 32.20 10.99 -0.44
N GLU A 7 33.48 10.57 -0.34
CA GLU A 7 34.11 9.62 -1.27
C GLU A 7 33.69 8.17 -1.05
N ILE A 8 33.06 7.84 0.09
CA ILE A 8 32.58 6.50 0.40
C ILE A 8 31.11 6.40 0.06
N CYS A 9 30.79 5.75 -1.06
CA CYS A 9 29.42 5.57 -1.53
C CYS A 9 28.93 4.13 -1.26
N PHE A 10 27.67 4.01 -0.81
CA PHE A 10 26.99 2.72 -0.60
C PHE A 10 25.83 2.56 -1.58
N GLN A 11 24.59 2.56 -1.07
CA GLN A 11 23.38 2.48 -1.90
C GLN A 11 22.99 3.84 -2.48
N ASN A 12 22.27 3.81 -3.61
CA ASN A 12 21.62 5.00 -4.14
C ASN A 12 20.30 5.27 -3.41
N ILE A 13 20.11 6.49 -2.95
CA ILE A 13 18.83 6.96 -2.43
C ILE A 13 17.89 7.18 -3.63
N ILE A 14 16.74 6.50 -3.63
CA ILE A 14 15.76 6.62 -4.72
C ILE A 14 15.02 7.95 -4.66
N GLY A 15 14.76 8.45 -3.44
CA GLY A 15 14.07 9.72 -3.24
C GLY A 15 13.50 9.88 -1.83
N PHE A 16 12.71 10.92 -1.67
CA PHE A 16 12.01 11.28 -0.44
C PHE A 16 10.54 11.55 -0.75
N GLY A 17 9.68 11.42 0.26
CA GLY A 17 8.27 11.69 0.09
C GLY A 17 7.46 11.46 1.37
N GLY A 18 6.15 11.34 1.21
CA GLY A 18 5.20 11.17 2.31
C GLY A 18 3.98 10.34 1.93
N ALA A 19 3.05 10.24 2.86
CA ALA A 19 1.82 9.50 2.67
C ALA A 19 0.74 10.36 1.98
N PHE A 20 0.04 9.74 1.03
CA PHE A 20 -1.15 10.26 0.40
C PHE A 20 -2.36 9.55 1.02
N THR A 21 -2.89 10.11 2.09
CA THR A 21 -4.01 9.53 2.83
C THR A 21 -5.35 10.16 2.46
N GLU A 22 -6.46 9.50 2.78
CA GLU A 22 -7.79 10.06 2.56
C GLU A 22 -7.95 11.39 3.31
N SER A 23 -7.48 11.49 4.56
CA SER A 23 -7.51 12.74 5.33
C SER A 23 -6.70 13.85 4.68
N ALA A 24 -5.52 13.54 4.14
CA ALA A 24 -4.72 14.52 3.40
C ALA A 24 -5.45 15.00 2.14
N GLY A 25 -6.02 14.08 1.37
CA GLY A 25 -6.83 14.41 0.18
C GLY A 25 -8.08 15.22 0.53
N TYR A 26 -8.74 14.89 1.63
CA TYR A 26 -9.86 15.69 2.14
C TYR A 26 -9.45 17.13 2.45
N VAL A 27 -8.37 17.33 3.23
CA VAL A 27 -7.87 18.68 3.53
C VAL A 27 -7.48 19.42 2.25
N TYR A 28 -6.75 18.76 1.35
CA TYR A 28 -6.41 19.31 0.04
C TYR A 28 -7.64 19.74 -0.76
N SER A 29 -8.72 18.96 -0.75
CA SER A 29 -9.97 19.30 -1.44
C SER A 29 -10.63 20.58 -0.94
N GLN A 30 -10.39 20.96 0.33
CA GLN A 30 -10.94 22.17 0.96
C GLN A 30 -10.08 23.42 0.73
N MET A 31 -8.87 23.29 0.18
CA MET A 31 -7.98 24.40 -0.09
C MET A 31 -8.50 25.26 -1.25
N SER A 32 -8.20 26.55 -1.24
CA SER A 32 -8.34 27.41 -2.40
C SER A 32 -7.39 26.97 -3.51
N ASP A 33 -7.67 27.31 -4.79
CA ASP A 33 -6.77 26.99 -5.89
C ASP A 33 -5.38 27.59 -5.69
N THR A 34 -5.30 28.78 -5.10
CA THR A 34 -4.03 29.42 -4.75
C THR A 34 -3.23 28.59 -3.76
N ASP A 35 -3.88 28.09 -2.69
CA ASP A 35 -3.22 27.28 -1.68
C ASP A 35 -2.84 25.89 -2.20
N LYS A 36 -3.68 25.27 -3.05
CA LYS A 36 -3.35 24.02 -3.75
C LYS A 36 -2.09 24.17 -4.60
N ASN A 37 -2.01 25.23 -5.42
CA ASN A 37 -0.85 25.48 -6.26
C ASN A 37 0.41 25.69 -5.41
N LYS A 38 0.32 26.47 -4.34
CA LYS A 38 1.45 26.68 -3.42
C LYS A 38 1.89 25.39 -2.74
N PHE A 39 0.92 24.57 -2.27
CA PHE A 39 1.20 23.27 -1.68
C PHE A 39 1.91 22.34 -2.66
N LEU A 40 1.40 22.21 -3.87
CA LEU A 40 1.99 21.36 -4.92
C LEU A 40 3.39 21.83 -5.29
N GLN A 41 3.59 23.13 -5.48
CA GLN A 41 4.90 23.71 -5.75
C GLN A 41 5.89 23.39 -4.64
N MET A 42 5.54 23.67 -3.38
CA MET A 42 6.44 23.45 -2.24
C MET A 42 6.88 22.00 -2.10
N TYR A 43 5.99 21.02 -2.27
CA TYR A 43 6.31 19.61 -2.05
C TYR A 43 6.94 18.95 -3.27
N PHE A 44 6.40 19.16 -4.46
CA PHE A 44 6.72 18.35 -5.63
C PHE A 44 7.64 19.05 -6.63
N GLU A 45 7.76 20.38 -6.58
CA GLU A 45 8.70 21.15 -7.39
C GLU A 45 9.90 21.60 -6.55
N ASP A 46 9.70 22.44 -5.53
CA ASP A 46 10.80 23.03 -4.74
C ASP A 46 11.57 22.00 -3.90
N ASN A 47 10.86 21.11 -3.21
CA ASN A 47 11.45 20.03 -2.40
C ASN A 47 11.64 18.72 -3.17
N CYS A 48 11.22 18.66 -4.42
CA CYS A 48 11.40 17.51 -5.32
C CYS A 48 10.98 16.17 -4.73
N TYR A 49 9.91 16.12 -3.92
CA TYR A 49 9.39 14.87 -3.40
C TYR A 49 8.94 13.99 -4.57
N ASN A 50 9.48 12.77 -4.62
CA ASN A 50 9.26 11.83 -5.73
C ASN A 50 8.83 10.44 -5.26
N LEU A 51 8.58 10.26 -3.96
CA LEU A 51 8.02 9.03 -3.40
C LEU A 51 6.69 9.32 -2.71
N GLY A 52 5.70 8.46 -2.94
CA GLY A 52 4.42 8.49 -2.26
C GLY A 52 4.06 7.16 -1.65
N ARG A 53 3.39 7.16 -0.49
CA ARG A 53 2.78 5.98 0.10
C ARG A 53 1.27 6.11 0.08
N LEU A 54 0.60 5.11 -0.51
CA LEU A 54 -0.84 4.98 -0.60
C LEU A 54 -1.32 3.89 0.35
N HIS A 55 -2.51 4.05 0.89
CA HIS A 55 -3.18 2.96 1.61
C HIS A 55 -4.18 2.24 0.69
N ILE A 56 -4.29 0.93 0.85
CA ILE A 56 -5.29 0.12 0.16
C ILE A 56 -6.44 -0.10 1.13
N GLN A 57 -7.63 0.38 0.78
CA GLN A 57 -8.79 0.51 1.66
C GLN A 57 -8.53 1.52 2.79
N SER A 58 -9.33 1.50 3.87
CA SER A 58 -9.14 2.44 4.98
C SER A 58 -7.85 2.19 5.77
N CYS A 59 -7.43 3.21 6.50
CA CYS A 59 -6.31 3.20 7.42
C CYS A 59 -6.60 4.17 8.58
N ASP A 60 -5.69 4.30 9.53
CA ASP A 60 -5.79 5.22 10.67
C ASP A 60 -5.87 6.72 10.29
N PHE A 61 -5.53 7.07 9.05
CA PHE A 61 -5.70 8.40 8.46
C PHE A 61 -6.80 8.44 7.39
N ALA A 62 -7.78 7.54 7.46
CA ALA A 62 -9.01 7.62 6.69
C ALA A 62 -10.11 8.37 7.48
N LEU A 63 -11.15 8.81 6.80
CA LEU A 63 -12.32 9.48 7.42
C LEU A 63 -13.28 8.49 8.09
N GLY A 64 -12.95 7.22 8.07
CA GLY A 64 -13.67 6.09 8.65
C GLY A 64 -13.35 4.80 7.91
N ASN A 65 -13.72 3.66 8.50
CA ASN A 65 -13.50 2.37 7.86
C ASN A 65 -14.26 2.25 6.54
N TYR A 66 -13.61 1.70 5.54
CA TYR A 66 -14.21 1.32 4.25
C TYR A 66 -13.40 0.22 3.56
N CYS A 67 -14.04 -0.53 2.70
CA CYS A 67 -13.39 -1.48 1.81
C CYS A 67 -13.96 -1.34 0.38
N TYR A 68 -13.26 -1.91 -0.59
CA TYR A 68 -13.62 -1.83 -2.01
C TYR A 68 -14.61 -2.90 -2.44
N GLU A 69 -14.78 -3.94 -1.63
CA GLU A 69 -15.71 -5.05 -1.85
C GLU A 69 -16.26 -5.52 -0.50
N GLU A 70 -17.58 -5.58 -0.38
CA GLU A 70 -18.29 -5.99 0.85
C GLU A 70 -19.04 -7.31 0.72
N ASP A 71 -19.15 -7.84 -0.50
CA ASP A 71 -19.88 -9.08 -0.78
C ASP A 71 -18.93 -10.29 -0.80
N PRO A 72 -19.00 -11.17 0.22
CA PRO A 72 -18.16 -12.37 0.26
C PRO A 72 -18.42 -13.37 -0.88
N SER A 73 -19.52 -13.22 -1.60
CA SER A 73 -19.89 -14.09 -2.73
C SER A 73 -19.38 -13.58 -4.08
N ASP A 74 -18.91 -12.32 -4.15
CA ASP A 74 -18.36 -11.71 -5.37
C ASP A 74 -16.90 -12.11 -5.61
N LEU A 75 -16.67 -13.39 -5.86
CA LEU A 75 -15.32 -13.91 -6.11
C LEU A 75 -14.66 -13.39 -7.39
N ASN A 76 -15.43 -12.79 -8.27
CA ASN A 76 -14.95 -12.21 -9.53
C ASN A 76 -14.76 -10.69 -9.46
N LEU A 77 -14.96 -10.08 -8.30
CA LEU A 77 -14.79 -8.64 -8.03
C LEU A 77 -15.63 -7.75 -8.97
N VAL A 78 -16.82 -8.18 -9.35
CA VAL A 78 -17.73 -7.42 -10.26
C VAL A 78 -18.20 -6.13 -9.60
N LYS A 79 -18.32 -6.12 -8.27
CA LYS A 79 -18.76 -4.98 -7.47
C LYS A 79 -17.60 -4.14 -6.93
N PHE A 80 -16.36 -4.57 -7.15
CA PHE A 80 -15.17 -3.86 -6.70
C PHE A 80 -15.14 -2.44 -7.23
N THR A 81 -14.88 -1.46 -6.36
CA THR A 81 -14.93 -0.05 -6.77
C THR A 81 -13.98 0.83 -5.98
N LEU A 82 -13.31 1.77 -6.68
CA LEU A 82 -12.45 2.80 -6.10
C LEU A 82 -13.17 4.14 -5.90
N LYS A 83 -14.49 4.20 -5.95
CA LYS A 83 -15.27 5.44 -5.80
C LYS A 83 -14.91 6.26 -4.54
N ARG A 84 -14.46 5.58 -3.49
CA ARG A 84 -14.02 6.27 -2.27
C ARG A 84 -12.72 7.04 -2.52
N ASP A 85 -11.76 6.40 -3.18
CA ASP A 85 -10.47 7.00 -3.50
C ASP A 85 -10.59 8.12 -4.54
N GLU A 86 -11.51 7.99 -5.51
CA GLU A 86 -11.82 9.01 -6.52
C GLU A 86 -12.20 10.35 -5.90
N LYS A 87 -12.73 10.33 -4.70
CA LYS A 87 -13.23 11.54 -4.06
C LYS A 87 -12.10 12.44 -3.55
N TYR A 88 -11.04 11.87 -3.00
CA TYR A 88 -10.00 12.64 -2.32
C TYR A 88 -8.57 12.22 -2.66
N ILE A 89 -8.27 10.92 -2.68
CA ILE A 89 -6.90 10.42 -2.83
C ILE A 89 -6.42 10.60 -4.26
N ILE A 90 -7.18 10.07 -5.22
CA ILE A 90 -6.82 10.07 -6.65
C ILE A 90 -6.60 11.50 -7.18
N PRO A 91 -7.49 12.49 -6.91
CA PRO A 91 -7.26 13.87 -7.37
C PRO A 91 -5.96 14.47 -6.83
N LEU A 92 -5.65 14.30 -5.54
CA LEU A 92 -4.41 14.79 -4.95
C LEU A 92 -3.18 14.15 -5.62
N VAL A 93 -3.21 12.81 -5.80
CA VAL A 93 -2.11 12.07 -6.44
C VAL A 93 -1.92 12.51 -7.88
N GLN A 94 -3.00 12.67 -8.64
CA GLN A 94 -2.93 13.10 -10.04
C GLN A 94 -2.36 14.51 -10.17
N ASP A 95 -2.73 15.44 -9.28
CA ASP A 95 -2.17 16.79 -9.30
C ASP A 95 -0.69 16.79 -8.91
N ALA A 96 -0.26 15.96 -7.95
CA ALA A 96 1.15 15.77 -7.62
C ALA A 96 1.95 15.19 -8.80
N VAL A 97 1.42 14.18 -9.49
CA VAL A 97 2.06 13.56 -10.66
C VAL A 97 2.16 14.52 -11.84
N LYS A 98 1.20 15.44 -12.02
CA LYS A 98 1.30 16.49 -13.05
C LYS A 98 2.49 17.41 -12.82
N ILE A 99 2.80 17.74 -11.56
CA ILE A 99 3.95 18.57 -11.20
C ILE A 99 5.25 17.76 -11.31
N ASN A 100 5.27 16.54 -10.74
CA ASN A 100 6.44 15.66 -10.80
C ASN A 100 6.09 14.30 -11.43
N PRO A 101 6.24 14.15 -12.75
CA PRO A 101 5.93 12.89 -13.45
C PRO A 101 6.82 11.71 -13.07
N ASN A 102 7.91 11.94 -12.33
CA ASN A 102 8.83 10.91 -11.86
C ASN A 102 8.41 10.31 -10.52
N MET A 103 7.26 10.67 -9.99
CA MET A 103 6.75 10.09 -8.74
C MET A 103 6.60 8.58 -8.83
N ARG A 104 6.97 7.91 -7.75
CA ARG A 104 6.85 6.47 -7.57
C ARG A 104 6.03 6.21 -6.31
N PHE A 105 5.19 5.19 -6.36
CA PHE A 105 4.29 4.90 -5.26
C PHE A 105 4.50 3.50 -4.71
N ILE A 106 4.45 3.42 -3.36
CA ILE A 106 4.28 2.19 -2.61
C ILE A 106 2.85 2.17 -2.07
N ALA A 107 2.16 1.04 -2.19
CA ALA A 107 0.83 0.88 -1.60
C ALA A 107 0.84 -0.22 -0.53
N SER A 108 0.13 0.03 0.57
CA SER A 108 0.08 -0.87 1.73
C SER A 108 -1.36 -1.06 2.20
N PRO A 109 -1.83 -2.31 2.42
CA PRO A 109 -3.11 -2.56 3.06
C PRO A 109 -2.97 -2.53 4.59
N TRP A 110 -3.95 -1.94 5.29
CA TRP A 110 -4.05 -1.98 6.75
C TRP A 110 -4.89 -3.14 7.24
N SER A 111 -5.99 -3.43 6.56
CA SER A 111 -6.85 -4.55 6.90
C SER A 111 -7.58 -5.09 5.67
N PRO A 112 -7.76 -6.40 5.53
CA PRO A 112 -8.77 -6.97 4.66
C PRO A 112 -10.18 -6.56 5.11
N PRO A 113 -11.22 -6.69 4.25
CA PRO A 113 -12.61 -6.54 4.65
C PRO A 113 -12.99 -7.42 5.86
N ALA A 114 -13.92 -6.94 6.69
CA ALA A 114 -14.29 -7.59 7.94
C ALA A 114 -14.69 -9.08 7.77
N PHE A 115 -15.42 -9.42 6.70
CA PHE A 115 -15.85 -10.80 6.45
C PHE A 115 -14.69 -11.77 6.18
N MET A 116 -13.55 -11.27 5.70
CA MET A 116 -12.35 -12.07 5.45
C MET A 116 -11.54 -12.34 6.71
N LYS A 117 -11.83 -11.67 7.83
CA LYS A 117 -11.02 -11.72 9.04
C LYS A 117 -11.60 -12.64 10.12
N THR A 118 -10.71 -13.23 10.90
CA THR A 118 -11.10 -14.18 11.98
C THR A 118 -11.89 -13.52 13.10
N ASN A 119 -11.69 -12.21 13.32
CA ASN A 119 -12.44 -11.42 14.31
C ASN A 119 -13.69 -10.73 13.75
N GLY A 120 -13.93 -10.81 12.44
CA GLY A 120 -15.09 -10.16 11.80
C GLY A 120 -15.09 -8.63 11.84
N ASP A 121 -13.91 -8.02 12.01
CA ASP A 121 -13.74 -6.57 12.18
C ASP A 121 -12.50 -6.13 11.41
N MET A 122 -12.54 -4.99 10.73
CA MET A 122 -11.36 -4.41 10.08
C MET A 122 -10.33 -3.93 11.11
N ASN A 123 -10.78 -3.52 12.29
CA ASN A 123 -9.98 -3.07 13.43
C ASN A 123 -9.54 -4.23 14.32
N ASN A 124 -8.79 -3.91 15.38
CA ASN A 124 -8.49 -4.82 16.49
C ASN A 124 -7.74 -6.11 16.10
N GLY A 125 -6.84 -6.02 15.12
CA GLY A 125 -6.02 -7.17 14.69
C GLY A 125 -6.84 -8.25 14.00
N GLY A 126 -6.81 -9.49 14.52
CA GLY A 126 -7.35 -10.65 13.84
C GLY A 126 -6.43 -11.10 12.70
N LYS A 127 -6.79 -12.17 12.00
CA LYS A 127 -6.03 -12.73 10.89
C LYS A 127 -6.89 -12.85 9.64
N LEU A 128 -6.28 -12.79 8.48
CA LEU A 128 -6.93 -13.17 7.21
C LEU A 128 -7.25 -14.67 7.24
N LYS A 129 -8.49 -15.04 6.99
CA LYS A 129 -8.91 -16.43 6.86
C LYS A 129 -8.36 -17.04 5.57
N ARG A 130 -7.91 -18.29 5.65
CA ARG A 130 -7.24 -19.00 4.56
C ARG A 130 -8.06 -19.08 3.27
N GLU A 131 -9.35 -19.27 3.40
CA GLU A 131 -10.30 -19.34 2.27
C GLU A 131 -10.35 -18.05 1.44
N TYR A 132 -9.95 -16.90 2.02
CA TYR A 132 -9.96 -15.60 1.33
C TYR A 132 -8.59 -15.14 0.79
N TYR A 133 -7.53 -15.94 0.92
CA TYR A 133 -6.19 -15.54 0.45
C TYR A 133 -6.18 -15.17 -1.03
N GLN A 134 -6.88 -15.97 -1.88
CA GLN A 134 -6.94 -15.66 -3.31
C GLN A 134 -7.74 -14.40 -3.59
N MET A 135 -8.93 -14.27 -2.99
CA MET A 135 -9.77 -13.08 -3.19
C MET A 135 -9.06 -11.80 -2.73
N TRP A 136 -8.36 -11.84 -1.59
CA TRP A 136 -7.59 -10.72 -1.09
C TRP A 136 -6.45 -10.33 -2.03
N ALA A 137 -5.71 -11.30 -2.54
CA ALA A 137 -4.67 -11.08 -3.53
C ALA A 137 -5.21 -10.49 -4.84
N ASP A 138 -6.36 -10.95 -5.29
CA ASP A 138 -7.03 -10.43 -6.48
C ASP A 138 -7.50 -8.98 -6.27
N MET A 139 -8.08 -8.65 -5.09
CA MET A 139 -8.45 -7.27 -4.74
C MET A 139 -7.26 -6.30 -4.74
N ILE A 140 -6.14 -6.70 -4.13
CA ILE A 140 -4.91 -5.87 -4.14
C ILE A 140 -4.41 -5.68 -5.57
N SER A 141 -4.45 -6.72 -6.38
CA SER A 141 -3.98 -6.66 -7.77
C SER A 141 -4.88 -5.79 -8.64
N GLU A 142 -6.21 -5.88 -8.45
CA GLU A 142 -7.20 -5.04 -9.14
C GLU A 142 -7.04 -3.56 -8.77
N TYR A 143 -6.78 -3.25 -7.49
CA TYR A 143 -6.44 -1.90 -7.05
C TYR A 143 -5.26 -1.32 -7.85
N VAL A 144 -4.15 -2.05 -7.94
CA VAL A 144 -2.96 -1.60 -8.71
C VAL A 144 -3.28 -1.45 -10.19
N TYR A 145 -4.03 -2.40 -10.75
CA TYR A 145 -4.44 -2.39 -12.15
C TYR A 145 -5.27 -1.14 -12.49
N LEU A 146 -6.25 -0.82 -11.67
CA LEU A 146 -7.12 0.34 -11.87
C LEU A 146 -6.35 1.66 -11.66
N TYR A 147 -5.52 1.77 -10.62
CA TYR A 147 -4.68 2.96 -10.42
C TYR A 147 -3.80 3.24 -11.63
N ARG A 148 -3.21 2.21 -12.22
CA ARG A 148 -2.36 2.34 -13.43
C ARG A 148 -3.18 2.66 -14.68
N ASN A 149 -4.24 1.90 -14.96
CA ASN A 149 -4.90 1.94 -16.26
C ASN A 149 -6.04 2.96 -16.35
N ALA A 150 -6.77 3.18 -15.25
CA ALA A 150 -7.87 4.16 -15.24
C ALA A 150 -7.40 5.56 -14.84
N TYR A 151 -6.39 5.68 -13.97
CA TYR A 151 -6.00 6.99 -13.41
C TYR A 151 -4.59 7.44 -13.80
N GLY A 152 -3.80 6.60 -14.46
CA GLY A 152 -2.42 6.92 -14.85
C GLY A 152 -1.44 7.03 -13.69
N ILE A 153 -1.74 6.42 -12.53
CA ILE A 153 -0.93 6.44 -11.32
C ILE A 153 -0.11 5.15 -11.24
N TYR A 154 1.22 5.28 -11.29
CA TYR A 154 2.12 4.14 -11.36
C TYR A 154 2.59 3.68 -9.97
N ILE A 155 1.95 2.62 -9.47
CA ILE A 155 2.37 1.93 -8.23
C ILE A 155 3.41 0.88 -8.60
N ASP A 156 4.65 1.04 -8.13
CA ASP A 156 5.77 0.14 -8.44
C ASP A 156 6.11 -0.82 -7.31
N ARG A 157 5.50 -0.65 -6.12
CA ARG A 157 5.71 -1.48 -4.93
C ARG A 157 4.42 -1.69 -4.16
N LEU A 158 4.31 -2.87 -3.58
CA LEU A 158 3.27 -3.23 -2.62
C LEU A 158 3.92 -3.77 -1.35
N THR A 159 3.35 -3.48 -0.19
CA THR A 159 3.61 -4.29 1.01
C THR A 159 2.50 -5.33 1.17
N VAL A 160 2.82 -6.48 1.73
CA VAL A 160 1.82 -7.54 1.99
C VAL A 160 0.82 -7.07 3.02
N GLN A 161 1.31 -6.38 4.07
CA GLN A 161 0.51 -5.89 5.18
C GLN A 161 1.24 -4.74 5.89
N ASN A 162 0.52 -3.66 6.22
CA ASN A 162 1.01 -2.65 7.14
C ASN A 162 1.08 -3.22 8.55
N GLU A 163 2.22 -3.07 9.22
CA GLU A 163 2.44 -3.47 10.62
C GLU A 163 1.93 -4.87 10.99
N PRO A 164 2.42 -5.95 10.33
CA PRO A 164 1.86 -7.30 10.45
C PRO A 164 1.94 -7.90 11.87
N ASN A 165 2.67 -7.28 12.80
CA ASN A 165 2.77 -7.71 14.19
C ASN A 165 1.91 -6.89 15.16
N ALA A 166 1.22 -5.84 14.68
CA ALA A 166 0.51 -4.91 15.52
C ALA A 166 -1.00 -5.18 15.54
N THR A 167 -1.58 -5.18 16.74
CA THR A 167 -3.02 -5.09 16.95
C THR A 167 -3.36 -3.66 17.33
N GLN A 168 -4.08 -2.98 16.48
CA GLN A 168 -4.46 -1.57 16.66
C GLN A 168 -5.96 -1.42 16.83
N LYS A 169 -6.39 -0.32 17.47
CA LYS A 169 -7.82 0.04 17.61
C LYS A 169 -8.45 0.51 16.28
N TRP A 170 -7.65 0.74 15.28
CA TRP A 170 -8.00 1.04 13.91
C TRP A 170 -7.70 -0.16 13.00
N ASP A 171 -7.80 0.02 11.70
CA ASP A 171 -7.52 -1.01 10.70
C ASP A 171 -6.18 -1.70 10.96
N SER A 172 -6.21 -3.01 11.15
CA SER A 172 -5.02 -3.81 11.41
C SER A 172 -5.29 -5.29 11.16
N CYS A 173 -4.26 -6.03 10.74
CA CYS A 173 -4.35 -7.48 10.52
C CYS A 173 -3.00 -8.12 10.84
N LEU A 174 -3.03 -9.23 11.58
CA LEU A 174 -1.84 -9.95 11.99
C LEU A 174 -1.42 -10.98 10.94
N PHE A 175 -0.13 -10.99 10.63
CA PHE A 175 0.50 -12.02 9.79
C PHE A 175 1.78 -12.52 10.43
N THR A 176 2.01 -13.85 10.40
CA THR A 176 3.34 -14.40 10.66
C THR A 176 4.24 -14.22 9.44
N ALA A 177 5.53 -14.48 9.57
CA ALA A 177 6.45 -14.41 8.43
C ALA A 177 6.08 -15.43 7.34
N GLU A 178 5.62 -16.60 7.75
CA GLU A 178 5.18 -17.69 6.86
C GLU A 178 3.88 -17.32 6.12
N GLU A 179 2.93 -16.71 6.83
CA GLU A 179 1.67 -16.23 6.24
C GLU A 179 1.92 -15.11 5.22
N GLU A 180 2.83 -14.16 5.51
CA GLU A 180 3.25 -13.12 4.55
C GLU A 180 3.93 -13.73 3.32
N ALA A 181 4.89 -14.66 3.52
CA ALA A 181 5.60 -15.32 2.43
C ALA A 181 4.64 -16.11 1.53
N ASP A 182 3.72 -16.84 2.12
CA ASP A 182 2.74 -17.63 1.39
C ASP A 182 1.78 -16.75 0.58
N LEU A 183 1.20 -15.71 1.21
CA LEU A 183 0.34 -14.77 0.50
C LEU A 183 1.10 -14.07 -0.65
N ALA A 184 2.34 -13.62 -0.41
CA ALA A 184 3.16 -12.96 -1.40
C ALA A 184 3.48 -13.84 -2.61
N CYS A 185 3.96 -15.07 -2.37
CA CYS A 185 4.49 -15.95 -3.42
C CYS A 185 3.40 -16.73 -4.15
N ASN A 186 2.44 -17.28 -3.41
CA ASN A 186 1.47 -18.24 -3.97
C ASN A 186 0.19 -17.59 -4.46
N TYR A 187 -0.14 -16.41 -3.98
CA TYR A 187 -1.37 -15.71 -4.32
C TYR A 187 -1.10 -14.36 -4.99
N LEU A 188 -0.51 -13.40 -4.28
CA LEU A 188 -0.38 -12.02 -4.77
C LEU A 188 0.48 -11.91 -6.03
N ARG A 189 1.64 -12.59 -6.07
CA ARG A 189 2.48 -12.61 -7.28
C ARG A 189 1.74 -13.18 -8.48
N ARG A 190 0.95 -14.25 -8.28
CA ARG A 190 0.18 -14.86 -9.35
C ARG A 190 -0.94 -13.96 -9.85
N SER A 191 -1.65 -13.27 -8.95
CA SER A 191 -2.73 -12.34 -9.31
C SER A 191 -2.19 -11.13 -10.06
N LEU A 192 -1.06 -10.55 -9.62
CA LEU A 192 -0.38 -9.49 -10.35
C LEU A 192 0.06 -9.91 -11.76
N ASN A 193 0.61 -11.11 -11.89
CA ASN A 193 1.05 -11.64 -13.18
C ASN A 193 -0.11 -11.83 -14.17
N LYS A 194 -1.29 -12.26 -13.70
CA LYS A 194 -2.51 -12.38 -14.53
C LYS A 194 -2.94 -11.04 -15.13
N LEU A 195 -2.68 -9.93 -14.43
CA LEU A 195 -3.00 -8.56 -14.86
C LEU A 195 -1.82 -7.86 -15.57
N ASN A 196 -0.76 -8.60 -15.94
CA ASN A 196 0.47 -8.06 -16.56
C ASN A 196 1.19 -7.01 -15.69
N LEU A 197 1.13 -7.15 -14.37
CA LEU A 197 1.78 -6.31 -13.36
C LEU A 197 3.07 -6.97 -12.82
N ASN A 198 3.85 -7.62 -13.69
CA ASN A 198 5.06 -8.37 -13.33
C ASN A 198 6.18 -7.48 -12.75
N ASP A 199 6.16 -6.21 -13.09
CA ASP A 199 7.12 -5.19 -12.68
C ASP A 199 6.89 -4.70 -11.23
N VAL A 200 5.71 -4.91 -10.66
CA VAL A 200 5.37 -4.51 -9.30
C VAL A 200 6.13 -5.37 -8.29
N LYS A 201 6.89 -4.72 -7.41
CA LYS A 201 7.64 -5.38 -6.35
C LYS A 201 6.77 -5.65 -5.14
N ILE A 202 6.90 -6.83 -4.53
CA ILE A 202 6.23 -7.18 -3.29
C ILE A 202 7.24 -7.09 -2.15
N LEU A 203 6.87 -6.37 -1.09
CA LEU A 203 7.68 -6.20 0.12
C LEU A 203 6.96 -6.88 1.29
N CYS A 204 7.72 -7.60 2.10
CA CYS A 204 7.24 -8.19 3.33
C CYS A 204 7.81 -7.43 4.54
N TYR A 205 7.13 -7.53 5.66
CA TYR A 205 7.49 -6.93 6.92
C TYR A 205 7.60 -5.40 6.88
N ASP A 206 6.51 -4.76 6.53
CA ASP A 206 6.33 -3.30 6.60
C ASP A 206 6.05 -2.88 8.05
N HIS A 207 7.09 -2.90 8.89
CA HIS A 207 6.99 -2.67 10.33
C HIS A 207 8.29 -2.09 10.90
N ASN A 208 8.36 -1.96 12.24
CA ASN A 208 9.54 -1.53 12.98
C ASN A 208 10.74 -2.48 12.76
N LYS A 209 11.95 -1.95 12.88
CA LYS A 209 13.18 -2.69 12.55
C LYS A 209 13.62 -3.72 13.61
N ASP A 210 12.99 -3.75 14.78
CA ASP A 210 13.36 -4.61 15.93
C ASP A 210 13.39 -6.09 15.57
N LYS A 211 12.49 -6.57 14.72
CA LYS A 211 12.39 -7.97 14.28
C LYS A 211 12.76 -8.21 12.82
N ILE A 212 13.38 -7.24 12.15
CA ILE A 212 13.62 -7.33 10.71
C ILE A 212 14.49 -8.54 10.32
N LEU A 213 15.53 -8.87 11.11
CA LEU A 213 16.39 -10.02 10.84
C LEU A 213 15.68 -11.35 11.04
N GLU A 214 14.90 -11.48 12.12
CA GLU A 214 14.09 -12.66 12.39
C GLU A 214 13.10 -12.91 11.26
N ARG A 215 12.34 -11.89 10.88
CA ARG A 215 11.35 -11.94 9.81
C ARG A 215 11.97 -12.25 8.45
N ALA A 216 13.07 -11.57 8.10
CA ALA A 216 13.76 -11.80 6.84
C ALA A 216 14.27 -13.24 6.74
N ASN A 217 14.88 -13.78 7.79
CA ASN A 217 15.36 -15.16 7.81
C ASN A 217 14.22 -16.17 7.62
N SER A 218 13.08 -15.98 8.32
CA SER A 218 11.92 -16.87 8.18
C SER A 218 11.36 -16.83 6.74
N ILE A 219 11.20 -15.63 6.15
CA ILE A 219 10.68 -15.47 4.80
C ILE A 219 11.63 -16.09 3.75
N PHE A 220 12.94 -15.86 3.87
CA PHE A 220 13.93 -16.43 2.94
C PHE A 220 14.06 -17.94 3.08
N TYR A 221 13.99 -18.47 4.28
CA TYR A 221 13.99 -19.93 4.51
C TYR A 221 12.81 -20.60 3.82
N MET A 222 11.61 -20.04 3.92
CA MET A 222 10.44 -20.54 3.22
C MET A 222 10.64 -20.55 1.70
N LYS A 223 11.22 -19.48 1.13
CA LYS A 223 11.51 -19.41 -0.31
C LYS A 223 12.41 -20.57 -0.80
N THR A 224 13.38 -20.99 -0.01
CA THR A 224 14.28 -22.10 -0.39
C THR A 224 13.63 -23.47 -0.35
N GLN A 225 12.52 -23.62 0.35
CA GLN A 225 11.74 -24.88 0.37
C GLN A 225 10.75 -25.00 -0.80
N TRP A 226 10.54 -23.93 -1.57
CA TRP A 226 9.51 -23.84 -2.61
C TRP A 226 10.11 -23.76 -4.03
N MET A 227 11.44 -23.76 -4.14
CA MET A 227 12.21 -23.93 -5.38
C MET A 227 12.61 -25.39 -5.61
#